data_4d40b3a7e91b8b5de035c05d66fe0b0e
#
_entry.id   4d40b3a7e91b8b5de035c05d66fe0b0e
#
_cell.length_a   1.000
_cell.length_b   1.000
_cell.length_c   1.000
_cell.angle_alpha   90.00
_cell.angle_beta   90.00
_cell.angle_gamma   90.00
#
_symmetry.space_group_name_H-M   'P 1'
#
loop_
_entity.id
_entity.type
_entity.pdbx_description
1 polymer ?
#
loop_
_entity_poly.entity_id
_entity_poly.type
_entity_poly.pdbx_seq_one_letter_code
_entity_poly.pdbx_strand_id
1 'polypeptide(L)'
;MSGSAGRLDARLPDEFRRRLLEARESLLRTVAATDEEMAGLEVPGPGDLTDRAAAASTTALVSRLAGQDKRELDEVAEALRRLGSGAYGICESCGKAIPLPRLRAIPAARFCLVCQKTKELLP
;
A
#
# COMPACT_ATOMS: atom_id res chain seq x y z
N MET A 1 -17.30 7.40 -28.23
CA MET A 1 -17.34 6.53 -27.13
C MET A 1 -17.30 7.23 -25.81
N SER A 2 -18.44 7.41 -25.31
CA SER A 2 -18.60 8.16 -24.07
C SER A 2 -17.84 7.51 -22.90
N GLY A 3 -17.74 6.22 -22.92
CA GLY A 3 -17.10 5.52 -21.80
C GLY A 3 -15.62 5.74 -21.67
N SER A 4 -14.99 6.39 -22.61
CA SER A 4 -13.56 6.59 -22.55
C SER A 4 -13.15 7.70 -21.59
N ALA A 5 -14.07 8.61 -21.26
CA ALA A 5 -13.76 9.66 -20.29
C ALA A 5 -13.41 9.00 -18.94
N GLY A 6 -12.21 9.22 -18.48
CA GLY A 6 -11.73 8.61 -17.25
C GLY A 6 -11.18 7.21 -17.38
N ARG A 7 -11.33 6.59 -18.54
CA ARG A 7 -10.71 5.30 -18.79
C ARG A 7 -9.28 5.51 -19.25
N LEU A 8 -8.43 4.58 -18.86
CA LEU A 8 -7.06 4.57 -19.33
C LEU A 8 -7.04 4.05 -20.76
N ASP A 9 -6.16 4.59 -21.60
CA ASP A 9 -6.03 4.04 -22.94
C ASP A 9 -5.32 2.67 -22.85
N ALA A 10 -5.18 1.99 -23.99
CA ALA A 10 -4.69 0.61 -24.03
C ALA A 10 -3.30 0.43 -23.44
N ARG A 11 -2.48 1.49 -23.42
CA ARG A 11 -1.11 1.39 -22.93
C ARG A 11 -0.99 1.65 -21.44
N LEU A 12 -1.88 2.49 -20.92
CA LEU A 12 -1.81 2.90 -19.52
C LEU A 12 -2.06 1.75 -18.55
N PRO A 13 -3.00 0.82 -18.81
CA PRO A 13 -3.15 -0.32 -17.92
C PRO A 13 -1.89 -1.16 -17.79
N ASP A 14 -1.14 -1.34 -18.88
CA ASP A 14 0.10 -2.10 -18.85
C ASP A 14 1.17 -1.38 -18.05
N GLU A 15 1.28 -0.06 -18.20
CA GLU A 15 2.21 0.74 -17.42
C GLU A 15 1.92 0.62 -15.93
N PHE A 16 0.67 0.77 -15.53
CA PHE A 16 0.29 0.71 -14.13
C PHE A 16 0.40 -0.71 -13.57
N ARG A 17 0.09 -1.71 -14.38
CA ARG A 17 0.29 -3.10 -13.95
C ARG A 17 1.76 -3.35 -13.63
N ARG A 18 2.66 -2.90 -14.48
CA ARG A 18 4.08 -3.05 -14.23
C ARG A 18 4.51 -2.34 -12.96
N ARG A 19 4.06 -1.11 -12.77
CA ARG A 19 4.39 -0.35 -11.57
C ARG A 19 3.85 -1.00 -10.30
N LEU A 20 2.63 -1.52 -10.37
CA LEU A 20 2.03 -2.22 -9.24
C LEU A 20 2.75 -3.52 -8.93
N LEU A 21 3.15 -4.26 -9.96
CA LEU A 21 3.92 -5.49 -9.76
C LEU A 21 5.29 -5.19 -9.15
N GLU A 22 5.95 -4.12 -9.59
CA GLU A 22 7.22 -3.70 -9.00
C GLU A 22 7.03 -3.29 -7.54
N ALA A 23 5.98 -2.54 -7.26
CA ALA A 23 5.66 -2.14 -5.89
C ALA A 23 5.39 -3.35 -5.01
N ARG A 24 4.64 -4.33 -5.53
CA ARG A 24 4.35 -5.57 -4.80
C ARG A 24 5.63 -6.31 -4.46
N GLU A 25 6.51 -6.45 -5.45
CA GLU A 25 7.77 -7.15 -5.23
C GLU A 25 8.63 -6.45 -4.19
N SER A 26 8.72 -5.13 -4.27
CA SER A 26 9.47 -4.33 -3.30
C SER A 26 8.89 -4.49 -1.90
N LEU A 27 7.56 -4.41 -1.77
CA LEU A 27 6.90 -4.57 -0.48
C LEU A 27 7.07 -5.97 0.09
N LEU A 28 7.02 -6.98 -0.77
CA LEU A 28 7.24 -8.36 -0.33
C LEU A 28 8.65 -8.54 0.24
N ARG A 29 9.65 -7.95 -0.40
CA ARG A 29 11.01 -7.99 0.10
C ARG A 29 11.13 -7.27 1.45
N THR A 30 10.48 -6.13 1.57
CA THR A 30 10.51 -5.36 2.82
C THR A 30 9.82 -6.10 3.94
N VAL A 31 8.67 -6.71 3.66
CA VAL A 31 7.94 -7.49 4.67
C VAL A 31 8.76 -8.70 5.11
N ALA A 32 9.40 -9.40 4.17
CA ALA A 32 10.24 -10.53 4.50
C ALA A 32 11.42 -10.12 5.36
N ALA A 33 12.10 -9.01 5.01
CA ALA A 33 13.21 -8.51 5.80
C ALA A 33 12.76 -8.08 7.20
N THR A 34 11.58 -7.46 7.29
CA THR A 34 11.02 -7.03 8.58
C THR A 34 10.68 -8.23 9.45
N ASP A 35 10.10 -9.28 8.85
CA ASP A 35 9.78 -10.51 9.59
C ASP A 35 11.05 -11.17 10.11
N GLU A 36 12.12 -11.19 9.32
CA GLU A 36 13.40 -11.72 9.78
C GLU A 36 13.97 -10.89 10.91
N GLU A 37 13.87 -9.58 10.80
CA GLU A 37 14.34 -8.67 11.85
C GLU A 37 13.55 -8.88 13.14
N MET A 38 12.23 -9.04 13.04
CA MET A 38 11.40 -9.34 14.20
C MET A 38 11.76 -10.68 14.81
N ALA A 39 12.03 -11.69 14.00
CA ALA A 39 12.45 -12.99 14.48
C ALA A 39 13.79 -12.91 15.21
N GLY A 40 14.67 -11.98 14.77
CA GLY A 40 15.95 -11.77 15.42
C GLY A 40 15.87 -10.95 16.71
N LEU A 41 14.72 -10.32 16.99
CA LEU A 41 14.51 -9.55 18.21
C LEU A 41 14.00 -10.45 19.33
N GLU A 42 14.79 -11.44 19.65
CA GLU A 42 14.44 -12.35 20.72
C GLU A 42 14.45 -11.65 22.08
N VAL A 43 13.73 -12.26 23.02
CA VAL A 43 13.66 -11.73 24.37
C VAL A 43 15.09 -11.58 24.93
N PRO A 44 15.47 -10.39 25.40
CA PRO A 44 16.80 -10.20 25.99
C PRO A 44 17.00 -11.14 27.18
N GLY A 45 18.23 -11.56 27.37
CA GLY A 45 18.55 -12.39 28.49
C GLY A 45 18.24 -11.70 29.81
N PRO A 46 18.15 -12.47 30.89
CA PRO A 46 17.86 -11.90 32.20
C PRO A 46 18.97 -10.95 32.64
N GLY A 47 18.57 -9.84 33.23
CA GLY A 47 19.49 -8.95 33.89
C GLY A 47 19.73 -7.59 33.30
N ASP A 48 19.18 -7.31 32.12
CA ASP A 48 19.39 -6.00 31.51
C ASP A 48 18.07 -5.33 31.14
N LEU A 49 17.53 -4.54 32.08
CA LEU A 49 16.28 -3.83 31.88
C LEU A 49 16.36 -2.76 30.82
N THR A 50 17.54 -2.12 30.67
CA THR A 50 17.74 -1.09 29.67
C THR A 50 17.67 -1.69 28.27
N ASP A 51 18.36 -2.81 28.07
CA ASP A 51 18.33 -3.50 26.79
C ASP A 51 16.95 -4.05 26.47
N ARG A 52 16.22 -4.51 27.50
CA ARG A 52 14.84 -4.96 27.31
C ARG A 52 13.94 -3.83 26.85
N ALA A 53 14.07 -2.66 27.46
CA ALA A 53 13.27 -1.50 27.06
C ALA A 53 13.60 -1.08 25.64
N ALA A 54 14.87 -1.05 25.28
CA ALA A 54 15.29 -0.70 23.92
C ALA A 54 14.80 -1.74 22.92
N ALA A 55 14.91 -3.02 23.24
CA ALA A 55 14.43 -4.09 22.36
C ALA A 55 12.92 -4.02 22.19
N ALA A 56 12.16 -3.76 23.26
CA ALA A 56 10.71 -3.63 23.20
C ALA A 56 10.29 -2.46 22.32
N SER A 57 10.98 -1.32 22.44
CA SER A 57 10.70 -0.15 21.59
C SER A 57 10.98 -0.43 20.13
N THR A 58 12.11 -1.10 19.86
CA THR A 58 12.48 -1.49 18.49
C THR A 58 11.45 -2.46 17.93
N THR A 59 11.04 -3.45 18.72
CA THR A 59 10.04 -4.43 18.30
C THR A 59 8.73 -3.74 17.96
N ALA A 60 8.28 -2.79 18.79
CA ALA A 60 7.05 -2.05 18.53
C ALA A 60 7.13 -1.25 17.24
N LEU A 61 8.27 -0.60 16.97
CA LEU A 61 8.46 0.15 15.74
C LEU A 61 8.45 -0.76 14.53
N VAL A 62 9.20 -1.86 14.58
CA VAL A 62 9.28 -2.82 13.49
C VAL A 62 7.90 -3.44 13.23
N SER A 63 7.15 -3.78 14.27
CA SER A 63 5.81 -4.33 14.13
C SER A 63 4.86 -3.33 13.46
N ARG A 64 4.96 -2.06 13.81
CA ARG A 64 4.13 -1.02 13.21
C ARG A 64 4.45 -0.84 11.74
N LEU A 65 5.73 -0.81 11.37
CA LEU A 65 6.16 -0.69 9.98
C LEU A 65 5.74 -1.91 9.17
N ALA A 66 5.86 -3.10 9.74
CA ALA A 66 5.43 -4.31 9.08
C ALA A 66 3.92 -4.30 8.80
N GLY A 67 3.12 -3.83 9.76
CA GLY A 67 1.69 -3.70 9.59
C GLY A 67 1.32 -2.72 8.48
N GLN A 68 2.03 -1.60 8.40
CA GLN A 68 1.82 -0.61 7.35
C GLN A 68 2.16 -1.19 5.97
N ASP A 69 3.29 -1.88 5.86
CA ASP A 69 3.71 -2.50 4.60
C ASP A 69 2.71 -3.57 4.16
N LYS A 70 2.19 -4.34 5.09
CA LYS A 70 1.20 -5.36 4.78
C LYS A 70 -0.10 -4.74 4.27
N ARG A 71 -0.52 -3.61 4.85
CA ARG A 71 -1.69 -2.89 4.36
C ARG A 71 -1.46 -2.35 2.95
N GLU A 72 -0.28 -1.80 2.68
CA GLU A 72 0.06 -1.33 1.35
C GLU A 72 0.08 -2.48 0.35
N LEU A 73 0.60 -3.63 0.76
CA LEU A 73 0.62 -4.83 -0.06
C LEU A 73 -0.80 -5.24 -0.44
N ASP A 74 -1.72 -5.22 0.52
CA ASP A 74 -3.13 -5.53 0.26
C ASP A 74 -3.75 -4.54 -0.72
N GLU A 75 -3.43 -3.26 -0.59
CA GLU A 75 -3.91 -2.22 -1.51
C GLU A 75 -3.38 -2.43 -2.92
N VAL A 76 -2.11 -2.81 -3.05
CA VAL A 76 -1.51 -3.11 -4.35
C VAL A 76 -2.19 -4.33 -4.98
N ALA A 77 -2.42 -5.37 -4.20
CA ALA A 77 -3.10 -6.57 -4.69
C ALA A 77 -4.51 -6.24 -5.17
N GLU A 78 -5.23 -5.42 -4.44
CA GLU A 78 -6.57 -4.98 -4.81
C GLU A 78 -6.56 -4.15 -6.09
N ALA A 79 -5.56 -3.27 -6.25
CA ALA A 79 -5.41 -2.48 -7.46
C ALA A 79 -5.14 -3.38 -8.67
N LEU A 80 -4.30 -4.39 -8.51
CA LEU A 80 -4.04 -5.35 -9.58
C LEU A 80 -5.31 -6.10 -9.96
N ARG A 81 -6.13 -6.46 -8.99
CA ARG A 81 -7.40 -7.12 -9.24
C ARG A 81 -8.34 -6.21 -10.04
N ARG A 82 -8.39 -4.93 -9.68
CA ARG A 82 -9.22 -3.96 -10.41
C ARG A 82 -8.74 -3.76 -11.83
N LEU A 83 -7.42 -3.80 -12.06
CA LEU A 83 -6.91 -3.76 -13.45
C LEU A 83 -7.44 -4.93 -14.27
N GLY A 84 -7.49 -6.11 -13.68
CA GLY A 84 -8.00 -7.29 -14.36
C GLY A 84 -9.49 -7.22 -14.63
N SER A 85 -10.25 -6.54 -13.79
CA SER A 85 -11.70 -6.45 -13.95
C SER A 85 -12.17 -5.19 -14.70
N GLY A 86 -11.25 -4.30 -15.05
CA GLY A 86 -11.60 -3.06 -15.75
C GLY A 86 -12.06 -1.93 -14.84
N ALA A 87 -11.95 -2.09 -13.53
CA ALA A 87 -12.39 -1.09 -12.56
C ALA A 87 -11.29 -0.16 -12.08
N TYR A 88 -10.07 -0.33 -12.58
CA TYR A 88 -8.94 0.46 -12.14
C TYR A 88 -9.11 1.92 -12.57
N GLY A 89 -8.68 2.84 -11.71
CA GLY A 89 -8.72 4.27 -12.01
C GLY A 89 -10.06 4.93 -11.73
N ILE A 90 -11.00 4.21 -11.15
CA ILE A 90 -12.31 4.74 -10.79
C ILE A 90 -12.39 4.85 -9.27
N CYS A 91 -12.77 6.02 -8.78
CA CYS A 91 -12.94 6.23 -7.35
C CYS A 91 -14.02 5.31 -6.81
N GLU A 92 -13.69 4.55 -5.77
CA GLU A 92 -14.65 3.60 -5.20
C GLU A 92 -15.79 4.29 -4.46
N SER A 93 -15.60 5.55 -4.09
CA SER A 93 -16.61 6.28 -3.34
C SER A 93 -17.59 7.03 -4.22
N CYS A 94 -17.10 7.80 -5.21
CA CYS A 94 -17.95 8.65 -6.04
C CYS A 94 -18.14 8.14 -7.46
N GLY A 95 -17.41 7.13 -7.88
CA GLY A 95 -17.52 6.56 -9.21
C GLY A 95 -16.89 7.38 -10.32
N LYS A 96 -16.26 8.49 -10.00
CA LYS A 96 -15.59 9.32 -10.99
C LYS A 96 -14.17 8.84 -11.21
N ALA A 97 -13.60 9.24 -12.36
CA ALA A 97 -12.23 8.88 -12.67
C ALA A 97 -11.27 9.53 -11.69
N ILE A 98 -10.27 8.75 -11.24
CA ILE A 98 -9.17 9.29 -10.47
C ILE A 98 -8.20 9.94 -11.47
N PRO A 99 -7.79 11.20 -11.26
CA PRO A 99 -6.89 11.87 -12.20
C PRO A 99 -5.59 11.12 -12.39
N LEU A 100 -5.08 11.09 -13.62
CA LEU A 100 -3.83 10.41 -13.93
C LEU A 100 -2.65 10.85 -13.06
N PRO A 101 -2.46 12.16 -12.81
CA PRO A 101 -1.35 12.56 -11.92
C PRO A 101 -1.42 11.91 -10.55
N ARG A 102 -2.63 11.74 -10.02
CA ARG A 102 -2.79 11.07 -8.73
C ARG A 102 -2.47 9.59 -8.83
N LEU A 103 -2.91 8.93 -9.90
CA LEU A 103 -2.59 7.52 -10.12
C LEU A 103 -1.09 7.32 -10.33
N ARG A 104 -0.43 8.25 -11.01
CA ARG A 104 1.01 8.15 -11.19
C ARG A 104 1.76 8.32 -9.87
N ALA A 105 1.25 9.17 -9.00
CA ALA A 105 1.84 9.35 -7.67
C ALA A 105 1.51 8.16 -6.75
N ILE A 106 0.28 7.68 -6.82
CA ILE A 106 -0.21 6.60 -5.96
C ILE A 106 -0.92 5.57 -6.84
N PRO A 107 -0.18 4.62 -7.43
CA PRO A 107 -0.79 3.65 -8.34
C PRO A 107 -1.88 2.80 -7.71
N ALA A 108 -1.83 2.60 -6.40
CA ALA A 108 -2.85 1.81 -5.70
C ALA A 108 -4.01 2.66 -5.18
N ALA A 109 -4.12 3.93 -5.60
CA ALA A 109 -5.18 4.82 -5.13
C ALA A 109 -6.56 4.23 -5.41
N ARG A 110 -7.43 4.26 -4.40
CA ARG A 110 -8.80 3.78 -4.48
C ARG A 110 -9.79 4.91 -4.58
N PHE A 111 -9.40 6.11 -4.16
CA PHE A 111 -10.28 7.26 -4.05
C PHE A 111 -9.66 8.47 -4.73
N CYS A 112 -10.51 9.33 -5.29
CA CYS A 112 -10.04 10.64 -5.75
C CYS A 112 -9.64 11.48 -4.53
N LEU A 113 -8.95 12.58 -4.78
CA LEU A 113 -8.45 13.40 -3.69
C LEU A 113 -9.55 13.89 -2.76
N VAL A 114 -10.67 14.32 -3.33
CA VAL A 114 -11.79 14.82 -2.53
C VAL A 114 -12.36 13.74 -1.61
N CYS A 115 -12.60 12.56 -2.16
CA CYS A 115 -13.13 11.44 -1.36
C CYS A 115 -12.14 10.96 -0.32
N GLN A 116 -10.85 10.94 -0.66
CA GLN A 116 -9.82 10.57 0.30
C GLN A 116 -9.79 11.53 1.48
N LYS A 117 -9.83 12.83 1.20
CA LYS A 117 -9.85 13.83 2.26
C LYS A 117 -11.10 13.72 3.13
N THR A 118 -12.23 13.46 2.50
CA THR A 118 -13.47 13.28 3.24
C THR A 118 -13.36 12.10 4.21
N LYS A 119 -12.80 10.99 3.75
CA LYS A 119 -12.62 9.82 4.61
C LYS A 119 -11.66 10.09 5.76
N GLU A 120 -10.61 10.86 5.52
CA GLU A 120 -9.64 11.20 6.55
C GLU A 120 -10.21 12.12 7.63
N LEU A 121 -11.24 12.88 7.29
CA LEU A 121 -11.91 13.76 8.24
C LEU A 121 -12.94 13.05 9.09
N LEU A 122 -13.36 11.84 8.71
CA LEU A 122 -14.33 11.08 9.48
C LEU A 122 -13.65 10.44 10.70
N PRO A 123 -14.33 10.40 11.85
CA PRO A 123 -13.78 9.75 13.04
C PRO A 123 -13.62 8.26 12.88
#